data_57f61a89258e12290520804af3e8fe04
#
_entry.id   57f61a89258e12290520804af3e8fe04
#
_cell.length_a   1.000
_cell.length_b   1.000
_cell.length_c   1.000
_cell.angle_alpha   90.00
_cell.angle_beta   90.00
_cell.angle_gamma   90.00
#
_symmetry.space_group_name_H-M   'P 1'
#
loop_
_entity.id
_entity.type
_entity.pdbx_description
1 polymer ?
#
loop_
_entity_poly.entity_id
_entity_poly.type
_entity_poly.pdbx_seq_one_letter_code
_entity_poly.pdbx_strand_id
1 'polypeptide(L)'
;AKDASLWTDTTEAQWLGWLDIVPAQLREVGRFAGIAHAVQERGFTDIVLLGMGGSSLCPEVFSLSFGQIAGFPKLHVLDSTDPAQVLSLERRVNLKKTLFIVASKSGSTLEPNIFKQYFYERSGRDGSRFIAITDPGSKMEQIAHAEQFAHIFYGVPSIGGRYSALSDFGMI
;
A
#
# COMPACT_ATOMS: atom_id res chain seq x y z
N ALA A 1 -11.57 15.69 -18.98
CA ALA A 1 -11.39 17.12 -18.75
C ALA A 1 -11.77 17.47 -17.31
N LYS A 2 -10.94 18.29 -16.66
CA LYS A 2 -11.19 18.79 -15.31
C LYS A 2 -12.11 20.04 -15.38
N ASP A 3 -13.17 19.94 -16.17
CA ASP A 3 -14.13 21.02 -16.32
C ASP A 3 -15.04 21.08 -15.10
N ALA A 4 -14.93 22.16 -14.32
CA ALA A 4 -15.68 22.32 -13.09
C ALA A 4 -17.21 22.35 -13.33
N SER A 5 -17.66 22.73 -14.52
CA SER A 5 -19.10 22.78 -14.86
C SER A 5 -19.77 21.39 -14.91
N LEU A 6 -18.98 20.33 -14.98
CA LEU A 6 -19.46 18.93 -14.95
C LEU A 6 -19.72 18.42 -13.53
N TRP A 7 -19.35 19.18 -12.52
CA TRP A 7 -19.40 18.77 -11.11
C TRP A 7 -20.35 19.66 -10.33
N THR A 8 -20.71 19.24 -9.13
CA THR A 8 -21.72 19.94 -8.32
C THR A 8 -21.22 21.23 -7.66
N ASP A 9 -20.00 21.68 -8.02
CA ASP A 9 -19.35 22.89 -7.50
C ASP A 9 -19.14 22.89 -5.97
N THR A 10 -19.03 21.70 -5.37
CA THR A 10 -18.71 21.53 -3.95
C THR A 10 -17.25 21.15 -3.75
N THR A 11 -16.98 19.88 -3.46
CA THR A 11 -15.62 19.42 -3.14
C THR A 11 -14.98 18.51 -4.19
N GLU A 12 -15.73 18.12 -5.22
CA GLU A 12 -15.28 17.11 -6.20
C GLU A 12 -14.08 17.59 -7.01
N ALA A 13 -14.03 18.87 -7.34
CA ALA A 13 -12.97 19.46 -8.16
C ALA A 13 -11.56 19.27 -7.56
N GLN A 14 -11.44 19.15 -6.23
CA GLN A 14 -10.17 18.91 -5.56
C GLN A 14 -9.67 17.46 -5.69
N TRP A 15 -10.54 16.52 -6.11
CA TRP A 15 -10.24 15.09 -6.15
C TRP A 15 -10.08 14.53 -7.57
N LEU A 16 -9.85 15.38 -8.57
CA LEU A 16 -9.79 14.99 -9.99
C LEU A 16 -8.40 14.56 -10.47
N GLY A 17 -7.43 14.38 -9.58
CA GLY A 17 -6.07 13.98 -9.93
C GLY A 17 -5.99 12.64 -10.68
N TRP A 18 -6.94 11.74 -10.44
CA TRP A 18 -7.01 10.43 -11.09
C TRP A 18 -7.24 10.49 -12.61
N LEU A 19 -7.80 11.59 -13.13
CA LEU A 19 -8.04 11.76 -14.57
C LEU A 19 -6.74 11.85 -15.38
N ASP A 20 -5.65 12.32 -14.77
CA ASP A 20 -4.37 12.55 -15.46
C ASP A 20 -3.26 11.61 -14.94
N ILE A 21 -3.60 10.64 -14.09
CA ILE A 21 -2.59 9.79 -13.44
C ILE A 21 -1.87 8.86 -14.42
N VAL A 22 -2.57 8.38 -15.47
CA VAL A 22 -2.04 7.35 -16.38
C VAL A 22 -0.74 7.77 -17.05
N PRO A 23 -0.63 8.96 -17.70
CA PRO A 23 0.63 9.39 -18.30
C PRO A 23 1.77 9.54 -17.29
N ALA A 24 1.46 9.90 -16.04
CA ALA A 24 2.46 9.99 -14.98
C ALA A 24 2.98 8.60 -14.61
N GLN A 25 2.11 7.65 -14.34
CA GLN A 25 2.47 6.29 -13.96
C GLN A 25 3.17 5.50 -15.08
N LEU A 26 2.82 5.73 -16.33
CA LEU A 26 3.55 5.13 -17.46
C LEU A 26 5.03 5.52 -17.51
N ARG A 27 5.38 6.71 -17.02
CA ARG A 27 6.79 7.13 -16.90
C ARG A 27 7.51 6.43 -15.74
N GLU A 28 6.77 5.91 -14.77
CA GLU A 28 7.30 5.26 -13.56
C GLU A 28 7.41 3.73 -13.67
N VAL A 29 7.05 3.12 -14.81
CA VAL A 29 7.06 1.65 -14.97
C VAL A 29 8.42 1.05 -14.63
N GLY A 30 9.51 1.71 -15.00
CA GLY A 30 10.87 1.27 -14.65
C GLY A 30 11.12 1.27 -13.12
N ARG A 31 10.56 2.24 -12.40
CA ARG A 31 10.62 2.30 -10.92
C ARG A 31 9.88 1.12 -10.30
N PHE A 32 8.68 0.83 -10.76
CA PHE A 32 7.90 -0.30 -10.24
C PHE A 32 8.60 -1.64 -10.49
N ALA A 33 9.11 -1.85 -11.70
CA ALA A 33 9.88 -3.05 -12.03
C ALA A 33 11.14 -3.18 -11.16
N GLY A 34 11.88 -2.08 -10.94
CA GLY A 34 13.04 -2.05 -10.06
C GLY A 34 12.73 -2.43 -8.62
N ILE A 35 11.60 -1.93 -8.07
CA ILE A 35 11.14 -2.29 -6.72
C ILE A 35 10.81 -3.77 -6.65
N ALA A 36 10.05 -4.30 -7.62
CA ALA A 36 9.68 -5.71 -7.66
C ALA A 36 10.93 -6.62 -7.67
N HIS A 37 11.93 -6.29 -8.49
CA HIS A 37 13.20 -7.03 -8.52
C HIS A 37 13.98 -6.92 -7.21
N ALA A 38 14.07 -5.74 -6.61
CA ALA A 38 14.75 -5.56 -5.33
C ALA A 38 14.08 -6.38 -4.21
N VAL A 39 12.75 -6.48 -4.20
CA VAL A 39 11.99 -7.33 -3.27
C VAL A 39 12.29 -8.81 -3.51
N GLN A 40 12.34 -9.23 -4.77
CA GLN A 40 12.70 -10.60 -5.17
C GLN A 40 14.13 -10.95 -4.72
N GLU A 41 15.11 -10.10 -5.00
CA GLU A 41 16.52 -10.31 -4.64
C GLU A 41 16.73 -10.42 -3.12
N ARG A 42 15.94 -9.72 -2.32
CA ARG A 42 15.96 -9.83 -0.86
C ARG A 42 15.39 -11.16 -0.34
N GLY A 43 14.84 -12.01 -1.20
CA GLY A 43 14.38 -13.35 -0.88
C GLY A 43 13.11 -13.39 -0.03
N PHE A 44 12.28 -12.36 -0.08
CA PHE A 44 10.95 -12.40 0.51
C PHE A 44 10.08 -13.45 -0.19
N THR A 45 9.34 -14.23 0.59
CA THR A 45 8.39 -15.23 0.09
C THR A 45 6.95 -14.73 0.14
N ASP A 46 6.68 -13.78 1.02
CA ASP A 46 5.36 -13.24 1.28
C ASP A 46 5.39 -11.71 1.34
N ILE A 47 4.35 -11.09 0.84
CA ILE A 47 4.00 -9.69 1.07
C ILE A 47 2.68 -9.65 1.82
N VAL A 48 2.62 -8.91 2.91
CA VAL A 48 1.39 -8.64 3.64
C VAL A 48 1.03 -7.16 3.49
N LEU A 49 -0.06 -6.91 2.78
CA LEU A 49 -0.64 -5.57 2.64
C LEU A 49 -1.57 -5.31 3.81
N LEU A 50 -1.27 -4.26 4.57
CA LEU A 50 -1.99 -3.79 5.74
C LEU A 50 -2.73 -2.49 5.34
N GLY A 51 -3.98 -2.61 4.95
CA GLY A 51 -4.74 -1.48 4.43
C GLY A 51 -6.24 -1.69 4.53
N MET A 52 -7.00 -0.61 4.33
CA MET A 52 -8.47 -0.62 4.37
C MET A 52 -9.05 0.04 3.12
N GLY A 53 -10.17 -0.49 2.61
CA GLY A 53 -10.92 0.09 1.51
C GLY A 53 -10.08 0.32 0.25
N GLY A 54 -9.97 1.57 -0.22
CA GLY A 54 -9.20 1.91 -1.43
C GLY A 54 -7.70 1.58 -1.36
N SER A 55 -7.17 1.37 -0.15
CA SER A 55 -5.77 0.98 0.03
C SER A 55 -5.54 -0.54 -0.04
N SER A 56 -6.59 -1.36 -0.09
CA SER A 56 -6.51 -2.82 -0.13
C SER A 56 -7.22 -3.45 -1.33
N LEU A 57 -8.35 -2.90 -1.75
CA LEU A 57 -9.23 -3.52 -2.76
C LEU A 57 -8.57 -3.67 -4.14
N CYS A 58 -7.86 -2.66 -4.63
CA CYS A 58 -7.23 -2.74 -5.95
C CYS A 58 -6.11 -3.79 -5.99
N PRO A 59 -5.16 -3.83 -5.05
CA PRO A 59 -4.16 -4.90 -4.97
C PRO A 59 -4.78 -6.30 -4.87
N GLU A 60 -5.86 -6.46 -4.11
CA GLU A 60 -6.57 -7.73 -4.01
C GLU A 60 -7.17 -8.14 -5.37
N VAL A 61 -7.87 -7.23 -6.04
CA VAL A 61 -8.43 -7.48 -7.38
C VAL A 61 -7.34 -7.86 -8.37
N PHE A 62 -6.19 -7.17 -8.35
CA PHE A 62 -5.07 -7.51 -9.23
C PHE A 62 -4.49 -8.89 -8.91
N SER A 63 -4.30 -9.21 -7.64
CA SER A 63 -3.83 -10.53 -7.22
C SER A 63 -4.77 -11.65 -7.66
N LEU A 64 -6.07 -11.45 -7.54
CA LEU A 64 -7.08 -12.43 -7.96
C LEU A 64 -7.19 -12.55 -9.49
N SER A 65 -6.99 -11.44 -10.22
CA SER A 65 -7.14 -11.41 -11.68
C SER A 65 -5.92 -11.92 -12.42
N PHE A 66 -4.72 -11.59 -11.94
CA PHE A 66 -3.46 -11.94 -12.61
C PHE A 66 -2.75 -13.13 -11.97
N GLY A 67 -3.11 -13.48 -10.75
CA GLY A 67 -2.55 -14.60 -10.02
C GLY A 67 -1.11 -14.41 -9.55
N GLN A 68 -0.49 -15.49 -9.15
CA GLN A 68 0.88 -15.53 -8.65
C GLN A 68 1.88 -15.59 -9.81
N ILE A 69 2.85 -14.69 -9.81
CA ILE A 69 3.99 -14.74 -10.73
C ILE A 69 5.11 -15.57 -10.10
N ALA A 70 5.60 -16.59 -10.83
CA ALA A 70 6.67 -17.44 -10.35
C ALA A 70 7.94 -16.64 -10.03
N GLY A 71 8.54 -16.93 -8.88
CA GLY A 71 9.75 -16.26 -8.39
C GLY A 71 9.50 -14.95 -7.65
N PHE A 72 8.26 -14.45 -7.58
CA PHE A 72 7.89 -13.28 -6.80
C PHE A 72 7.13 -13.67 -5.51
N PRO A 73 7.17 -12.82 -4.46
CA PRO A 73 6.45 -13.09 -3.22
C PRO A 73 4.94 -13.22 -3.44
N LYS A 74 4.29 -14.03 -2.60
CA LYS A 74 2.84 -14.13 -2.60
C LYS A 74 2.23 -12.95 -1.86
N LEU A 75 1.23 -12.29 -2.47
CA LEU A 75 0.47 -11.22 -1.82
C LEU A 75 -0.61 -11.80 -0.90
N HIS A 76 -0.69 -11.25 0.30
CA HIS A 76 -1.77 -11.45 1.26
C HIS A 76 -2.32 -10.08 1.66
N VAL A 77 -3.63 -9.94 1.70
CA VAL A 77 -4.30 -8.70 2.13
C VAL A 77 -4.88 -8.90 3.51
N LEU A 78 -4.63 -7.95 4.41
CA LEU A 78 -5.28 -7.86 5.72
C LEU A 78 -6.02 -6.53 5.81
N ASP A 79 -7.33 -6.62 5.78
CA ASP A 79 -8.27 -5.49 5.88
C ASP A 79 -9.35 -5.70 6.95
N SER A 80 -9.08 -6.56 7.92
CA SER A 80 -9.97 -6.86 9.02
C SER A 80 -9.21 -6.93 10.34
N THR A 81 -9.75 -6.29 11.38
CA THR A 81 -9.23 -6.35 12.76
C THR A 81 -9.70 -7.56 13.54
N ASP A 82 -10.45 -8.48 12.92
CA ASP A 82 -10.85 -9.73 13.54
C ASP A 82 -9.61 -10.53 13.99
N PRO A 83 -9.46 -10.84 15.30
CA PRO A 83 -8.29 -11.54 15.80
C PRO A 83 -8.08 -12.91 15.15
N ALA A 84 -9.15 -13.61 14.77
CA ALA A 84 -9.02 -14.91 14.11
C ALA A 84 -8.43 -14.78 12.70
N GLN A 85 -8.79 -13.73 11.96
CA GLN A 85 -8.20 -13.43 10.65
C GLN A 85 -6.73 -13.04 10.77
N VAL A 86 -6.39 -12.17 11.72
CA VAL A 86 -4.99 -11.77 11.99
C VAL A 86 -4.13 -12.98 12.31
N LEU A 87 -4.58 -13.83 13.25
CA LEU A 87 -3.86 -15.06 13.63
C LEU A 87 -3.79 -16.08 12.48
N SER A 88 -4.85 -16.20 11.69
CA SER A 88 -4.85 -17.07 10.50
C SER A 88 -3.81 -16.62 9.47
N LEU A 89 -3.70 -15.32 9.23
CA LEU A 89 -2.70 -14.75 8.34
C LEU A 89 -1.28 -14.99 8.90
N GLU A 90 -1.04 -14.68 10.17
CA GLU A 90 0.27 -14.88 10.81
C GLU A 90 0.77 -16.34 10.69
N ARG A 91 -0.13 -17.32 10.84
CA ARG A 91 0.20 -18.74 10.70
C ARG A 91 0.51 -19.18 9.27
N ARG A 92 0.04 -18.43 8.26
CA ARG A 92 0.22 -18.76 6.84
C ARG A 92 1.50 -18.20 6.25
N VAL A 93 2.11 -17.19 6.87
CA VAL A 93 3.29 -16.51 6.36
C VAL A 93 4.54 -16.80 7.19
N ASN A 94 5.69 -16.77 6.56
CA ASN A 94 6.97 -16.82 7.29
C ASN A 94 7.37 -15.38 7.66
N LEU A 95 7.11 -14.97 8.90
CA LEU A 95 7.41 -13.61 9.35
C LEU A 95 8.85 -13.15 9.09
N LYS A 96 9.81 -14.06 9.06
CA LYS A 96 11.23 -13.75 8.77
C LYS A 96 11.48 -13.43 7.28
N LYS A 97 10.59 -13.91 6.41
CA LYS A 97 10.66 -13.72 4.95
C LYS A 97 9.46 -12.95 4.41
N THR A 98 8.81 -12.16 5.26
CA THR A 98 7.65 -11.34 4.91
C THR A 98 8.04 -9.88 4.82
N LEU A 99 7.63 -9.23 3.72
CA LEU A 99 7.62 -7.78 3.56
C LEU A 99 6.21 -7.26 3.92
N PHE A 100 6.13 -6.23 4.74
CA PHE A 100 4.87 -5.61 5.13
C PHE A 100 4.70 -4.27 4.41
N ILE A 101 3.55 -4.08 3.76
CA ILE A 101 3.19 -2.81 3.13
C ILE A 101 2.06 -2.19 3.94
N VAL A 102 2.32 -1.04 4.57
CA VAL A 102 1.33 -0.30 5.33
C VAL A 102 0.75 0.78 4.44
N ALA A 103 -0.48 0.57 3.98
CA ALA A 103 -1.15 1.48 3.06
C ALA A 103 -2.24 2.28 3.77
N SER A 104 -2.01 3.57 4.00
CA SER A 104 -2.96 4.48 4.64
C SER A 104 -2.76 5.90 4.13
N LYS A 105 -3.73 6.40 3.35
CA LYS A 105 -3.65 7.73 2.72
C LYS A 105 -3.45 8.85 3.75
N SER A 106 -4.33 8.96 4.73
CA SER A 106 -4.23 9.96 5.80
C SER A 106 -3.17 9.64 6.85
N GLY A 107 -2.72 8.37 6.92
CA GLY A 107 -1.85 7.87 7.99
C GLY A 107 -2.50 7.80 9.38
N SER A 108 -3.77 8.21 9.50
CA SER A 108 -4.51 8.25 10.77
C SER A 108 -5.58 7.17 10.93
N THR A 109 -5.83 6.38 9.88
CA THR A 109 -6.80 5.27 9.93
C THR A 109 -6.35 4.26 10.98
N LEU A 110 -7.28 3.90 11.90
CA LEU A 110 -6.94 3.12 13.07
C LEU A 110 -6.45 1.72 12.73
N GLU A 111 -7.14 1.02 11.82
CA GLU A 111 -6.90 -0.37 11.50
C GLU A 111 -5.50 -0.61 10.91
N PRO A 112 -5.03 0.10 9.86
CA PRO A 112 -3.66 -0.06 9.37
C PRO A 112 -2.60 0.24 10.42
N ASN A 113 -2.87 1.18 11.35
CA ASN A 113 -1.96 1.48 12.45
C ASN A 113 -1.90 0.33 13.47
N ILE A 114 -3.02 -0.31 13.79
CA ILE A 114 -3.08 -1.49 14.67
C ILE A 114 -2.34 -2.67 14.01
N PHE A 115 -2.62 -2.95 12.73
CA PHE A 115 -1.94 -4.02 11.99
C PHE A 115 -0.43 -3.79 11.96
N LYS A 116 -0.01 -2.55 11.63
CA LYS A 116 1.41 -2.15 11.63
C LYS A 116 2.04 -2.43 12.99
N GLN A 117 1.42 -1.95 14.07
CA GLN A 117 1.96 -2.13 15.41
C GLN A 117 2.12 -3.61 15.75
N TYR A 118 1.09 -4.42 15.49
CA TYR A 118 1.12 -5.86 15.74
C TYR A 118 2.26 -6.54 15.01
N PHE A 119 2.34 -6.39 13.69
CA PHE A 119 3.36 -7.07 12.88
C PHE A 119 4.76 -6.49 13.08
N TYR A 120 4.88 -5.21 13.41
CA TYR A 120 6.16 -4.60 13.76
C TYR A 120 6.77 -5.25 15.00
N GLU A 121 5.98 -5.42 16.08
CA GLU A 121 6.42 -6.16 17.27
C GLU A 121 6.75 -7.62 16.96
N ARG A 122 5.88 -8.31 16.22
CA ARG A 122 6.04 -9.73 15.86
C ARG A 122 7.24 -9.98 14.94
N SER A 123 7.64 -9.00 14.16
CA SER A 123 8.79 -9.07 13.27
C SER A 123 10.11 -8.62 13.92
N GLY A 124 10.12 -8.33 15.21
CA GLY A 124 11.31 -7.90 15.94
C GLY A 124 11.67 -6.43 15.75
N ARG A 125 10.70 -5.59 15.39
CA ARG A 125 10.84 -4.15 15.15
C ARG A 125 11.84 -3.81 14.05
N ASP A 126 11.93 -4.63 13.04
CA ASP A 126 12.83 -4.45 11.90
C ASP A 126 12.14 -3.64 10.79
N GLY A 127 12.30 -2.33 10.81
CA GLY A 127 11.73 -1.40 9.82
C GLY A 127 12.17 -1.69 8.39
N SER A 128 13.32 -2.33 8.19
CA SER A 128 13.79 -2.70 6.85
C SER A 128 12.87 -3.66 6.10
N ARG A 129 11.94 -4.29 6.81
CA ARG A 129 10.90 -5.18 6.26
C ARG A 129 9.55 -4.50 6.09
N PHE A 130 9.50 -3.17 6.24
CA PHE A 130 8.28 -2.39 6.10
C PHE A 130 8.40 -1.37 4.98
N ILE A 131 7.30 -1.17 4.28
CA ILE A 131 7.09 -0.11 3.29
C ILE A 131 5.84 0.65 3.71
N ALA A 132 5.86 1.98 3.61
CA ALA A 132 4.69 2.80 3.78
C ALA A 132 4.20 3.30 2.42
N ILE A 133 2.88 3.30 2.21
CA ILE A 133 2.21 4.04 1.13
C ILE A 133 1.25 5.01 1.77
N THR A 134 1.52 6.31 1.66
CA THR A 134 0.78 7.34 2.38
C THR A 134 0.88 8.70 1.69
N ASP A 135 0.06 9.68 2.08
CA ASP A 135 0.21 11.02 1.56
C ASP A 135 1.38 11.76 2.23
N PRO A 136 2.01 12.70 1.52
CA PRO A 136 3.04 13.56 2.10
C PRO A 136 2.55 14.31 3.34
N GLY A 137 3.36 14.40 4.37
CA GLY A 137 3.05 15.08 5.64
C GLY A 137 2.15 14.28 6.58
N SER A 138 1.81 13.04 6.25
CA SER A 138 0.95 12.20 7.07
C SER A 138 1.63 11.72 8.36
N LYS A 139 0.81 11.25 9.32
CA LYS A 139 1.32 10.59 10.52
C LYS A 139 2.09 9.30 10.18
N MET A 140 1.67 8.55 9.16
CA MET A 140 2.35 7.32 8.75
C MET A 140 3.74 7.62 8.17
N GLU A 141 3.91 8.71 7.44
CA GLU A 141 5.24 9.14 6.98
C GLU A 141 6.19 9.38 8.16
N GLN A 142 5.73 10.10 9.20
CA GLN A 142 6.54 10.35 10.40
C GLN A 142 6.93 9.04 11.11
N ILE A 143 6.00 8.11 11.23
CA ILE A 143 6.24 6.78 11.82
C ILE A 143 7.26 6.00 10.96
N ALA A 144 7.09 5.99 9.65
CA ALA A 144 7.97 5.26 8.73
C ALA A 144 9.42 5.78 8.78
N HIS A 145 9.60 7.10 8.91
CA HIS A 145 10.93 7.68 9.14
C HIS A 145 11.50 7.28 10.51
N ALA A 146 10.73 7.41 11.57
CA ALA A 146 11.18 7.12 12.94
C ALA A 146 11.53 5.62 13.12
N GLU A 147 10.79 4.72 12.49
CA GLU A 147 10.97 3.27 12.56
C GLU A 147 11.85 2.72 11.41
N GLN A 148 12.45 3.60 10.60
CA GLN A 148 13.39 3.26 9.52
C GLN A 148 12.82 2.26 8.50
N PHE A 149 11.62 2.52 8.00
CA PHE A 149 11.04 1.70 6.95
C PHE A 149 11.91 1.70 5.69
N ALA A 150 11.95 0.58 4.98
CA ALA A 150 12.77 0.40 3.78
C ALA A 150 12.44 1.44 2.68
N HIS A 151 11.15 1.73 2.51
CA HIS A 151 10.68 2.70 1.52
C HIS A 151 9.43 3.42 2.02
N ILE A 152 9.25 4.66 1.53
CA ILE A 152 8.02 5.43 1.68
C ILE A 152 7.60 5.84 0.27
N PHE A 153 6.40 5.42 -0.14
CA PHE A 153 5.78 5.82 -1.41
C PHE A 153 4.67 6.81 -1.13
N TYR A 154 4.54 7.80 -1.99
CA TYR A 154 3.61 8.88 -1.77
C TYR A 154 2.38 8.76 -2.66
N GLY A 155 1.23 8.83 -2.03
CA GLY A 155 -0.03 9.05 -2.71
C GLY A 155 -0.09 10.43 -3.37
N VAL A 156 -1.06 10.59 -4.26
CA VAL A 156 -1.36 11.89 -4.87
C VAL A 156 -2.46 12.57 -4.07
N PRO A 157 -2.20 13.71 -3.39
CA PRO A 157 -3.19 14.35 -2.52
C PRO A 157 -4.52 14.69 -3.20
N SER A 158 -4.49 15.00 -4.50
CA SER A 158 -5.69 15.29 -5.30
C SER A 158 -6.45 14.05 -5.78
N ILE A 159 -6.12 12.85 -5.27
CA ILE A 159 -6.84 11.61 -5.60
C ILE A 159 -7.49 11.09 -4.32
N GLY A 160 -8.81 10.96 -4.33
CA GLY A 160 -9.56 10.33 -3.24
C GLY A 160 -9.27 8.82 -3.15
N GLY A 161 -9.40 8.24 -1.95
CA GLY A 161 -9.06 6.83 -1.72
C GLY A 161 -9.75 5.84 -2.68
N ARG A 162 -11.00 6.11 -3.09
CA ARG A 162 -11.77 5.27 -4.05
C ARG A 162 -11.19 5.25 -5.46
N TYR A 163 -10.39 6.26 -5.82
CA TYR A 163 -9.82 6.42 -7.17
C TYR A 163 -8.30 6.25 -7.18
N SER A 164 -7.72 5.74 -6.09
CA SER A 164 -6.27 5.61 -5.91
C SER A 164 -5.64 4.40 -6.61
N ALA A 165 -6.43 3.56 -7.27
CA ALA A 165 -5.99 2.32 -7.90
C ALA A 165 -4.78 2.48 -8.83
N LEU A 166 -4.72 3.56 -9.60
CA LEU A 166 -3.61 3.84 -10.52
C LEU A 166 -2.53 4.75 -9.91
N SER A 167 -2.62 5.07 -8.62
CA SER A 167 -1.52 5.68 -7.87
C SER A 167 -0.63 4.60 -7.25
N ASP A 168 0.37 4.99 -6.47
CA ASP A 168 1.24 4.04 -5.76
C ASP A 168 0.45 3.08 -4.83
N PHE A 169 -0.78 3.42 -4.46
CA PHE A 169 -1.67 2.53 -3.68
C PHE A 169 -2.10 1.24 -4.41
N GLY A 170 -2.04 1.21 -5.72
CA GLY A 170 -2.36 0.02 -6.50
C GLY A 170 -1.22 -0.44 -7.40
N MET A 171 -0.15 0.40 -7.55
CA MET A 171 0.95 0.10 -8.47
C MET A 171 2.20 -0.45 -7.75
N ILE A 172 2.28 -0.27 -6.42
CA ILE A 172 3.29 -0.88 -5.55
C ILE A 172 2.73 -2.14 -4.91
#